data_fbad70b3d9a1929404a3d4392bb58009
#
_entry.id   fbad70b3d9a1929404a3d4392bb58009
#
_cell.length_a   1.000
_cell.length_b   1.000
_cell.length_c   1.000
_cell.angle_alpha   90.00
_cell.angle_beta   90.00
_cell.angle_gamma   90.00
#
_symmetry.space_group_name_H-M   'P 1'
#
loop_
_entity.id
_entity.type
_entity.pdbx_description
1 polymer ?
#
loop_
_entity_poly.entity_id
_entity_poly.type
_entity_poly.pdbx_seq_one_letter_code
_entity_poly.pdbx_strand_id
1 'polypeptide(L)'
;MLAFSTYTYAQKYYTKNGFISFHSNTSLEKIEAENNQVTSVLDTKTGDLQFSLPIRGFRFKKSLMEEHFNENYLESDKFPKAQFKGVITNWTGINLQADGKYPVKVSGQLSMHGKTQEVQISGTLLIAAGKITGQSTFTVKLADYQIEVPRLVKNNISETIEIRVNCLYDHSL
;
A
#
# COMPACT_ATOMS: atom_id res chain seq x y z
N MET A 1 32.56 2.58 -37.66
CA MET A 1 31.64 1.64 -37.01
C MET A 1 31.15 2.29 -35.75
N LEU A 2 29.95 2.90 -35.75
CA LEU A 2 29.40 3.60 -34.62
C LEU A 2 28.65 2.58 -33.75
N ALA A 3 29.19 2.32 -32.55
CA ALA A 3 28.52 1.47 -31.57
C ALA A 3 27.36 2.27 -30.93
N PHE A 4 26.12 1.93 -31.29
CA PHE A 4 24.95 2.40 -30.58
C PHE A 4 24.88 1.67 -29.24
N SER A 5 25.23 2.38 -28.16
CA SER A 5 24.98 1.92 -26.81
C SER A 5 23.47 1.97 -26.56
N THR A 6 22.81 0.82 -26.63
CA THR A 6 21.41 0.70 -26.21
C THR A 6 21.39 0.73 -24.68
N TYR A 7 21.00 1.86 -24.10
CA TYR A 7 20.65 1.93 -22.69
C TYR A 7 19.39 1.11 -22.47
N THR A 8 19.54 -0.10 -21.95
CA THR A 8 18.42 -0.87 -21.43
C THR A 8 18.01 -0.23 -20.09
N TYR A 9 16.94 0.56 -20.13
CA TYR A 9 16.31 1.00 -18.88
C TYR A 9 15.67 -0.22 -18.22
N ALA A 10 15.89 -0.34 -16.91
CA ALA A 10 15.18 -1.31 -16.12
C ALA A 10 13.67 -1.12 -16.30
N GLN A 11 12.96 -2.20 -16.60
CA GLN A 11 11.54 -2.15 -16.88
C GLN A 11 10.70 -2.23 -15.61
N LYS A 12 11.24 -2.88 -14.57
CA LYS A 12 10.54 -3.05 -13.29
C LYS A 12 11.38 -2.50 -12.16
N TYR A 13 10.73 -1.73 -11.32
CA TYR A 13 11.27 -1.25 -10.06
C TYR A 13 10.56 -1.94 -8.91
N TYR A 14 11.27 -2.24 -7.83
CA TYR A 14 10.67 -2.87 -6.68
C TYR A 14 11.29 -2.38 -5.36
N THR A 15 10.55 -2.61 -4.28
CA THR A 15 11.03 -2.50 -2.91
C THR A 15 10.57 -3.73 -2.11
N LYS A 16 11.33 -4.08 -1.06
CA LYS A 16 10.95 -5.09 -0.06
C LYS A 16 10.73 -4.48 1.32
N ASN A 17 11.02 -3.19 1.46
CA ASN A 17 10.99 -2.44 2.71
C ASN A 17 10.09 -1.20 2.58
N GLY A 18 9.02 -1.31 1.79
CA GLY A 18 8.01 -0.26 1.72
C GLY A 18 7.30 -0.10 3.05
N PHE A 19 6.75 1.10 3.28
CA PHE A 19 6.06 1.46 4.51
C PHE A 19 4.56 1.61 4.25
N ILE A 20 3.76 1.01 5.12
CA ILE A 20 2.33 1.25 5.22
C ILE A 20 1.96 1.44 6.68
N SER A 21 1.15 2.43 6.97
CA SER A 21 0.48 2.58 8.26
C SER A 21 -1.02 2.66 8.10
N PHE A 22 -1.75 2.29 9.14
CA PHE A 22 -3.18 2.56 9.21
C PHE A 22 -3.55 3.32 10.47
N HIS A 23 -4.65 4.07 10.39
CA HIS A 23 -5.12 4.92 11.46
C HIS A 23 -6.63 4.74 11.63
N SER A 24 -7.03 4.40 12.84
CA SER A 24 -8.42 4.40 13.29
C SER A 24 -8.59 5.50 14.31
N ASN A 25 -9.32 6.55 13.95
CA ASN A 25 -9.50 7.72 14.78
C ASN A 25 -10.98 7.85 15.17
N THR A 26 -11.24 7.79 16.47
CA THR A 26 -12.54 8.11 17.06
C THR A 26 -12.37 9.20 18.13
N SER A 27 -13.48 9.70 18.67
CA SER A 27 -13.43 10.64 19.79
C SER A 27 -12.89 10.01 21.08
N LEU A 28 -12.94 8.68 21.20
CA LEU A 28 -12.54 7.93 22.39
C LEU A 28 -11.12 7.38 22.29
N GLU A 29 -10.69 6.96 21.10
CA GLU A 29 -9.39 6.30 20.93
C GLU A 29 -8.77 6.59 19.58
N LYS A 30 -7.44 6.67 19.57
CA LYS A 30 -6.60 6.72 18.37
C LYS A 30 -5.76 5.46 18.33
N ILE A 31 -5.98 4.66 17.29
CA ILE A 31 -5.22 3.43 17.04
C ILE A 31 -4.39 3.63 15.79
N GLU A 32 -3.12 3.32 15.89
CA GLU A 32 -2.16 3.41 14.81
C GLU A 32 -1.28 2.16 14.80
N ALA A 33 -1.02 1.64 13.60
CA ALA A 33 -0.06 0.56 13.42
C ALA A 33 0.73 0.76 12.12
N GLU A 34 1.97 0.29 12.13
CA GLU A 34 2.94 0.46 11.06
C GLU A 34 3.48 -0.89 10.58
N ASN A 35 3.72 -0.99 9.29
CA ASN A 35 4.33 -2.16 8.66
C ASN A 35 5.43 -1.72 7.70
N ASN A 36 6.66 -2.19 7.94
CA ASN A 36 7.84 -1.91 7.13
C ASN A 36 8.27 -3.13 6.27
N GLN A 37 7.41 -4.14 6.13
CA GLN A 37 7.66 -5.37 5.37
C GLN A 37 6.83 -5.41 4.08
N VAL A 38 6.62 -4.26 3.47
CA VAL A 38 5.83 -4.14 2.25
C VAL A 38 6.71 -4.42 1.04
N THR A 39 6.32 -5.40 0.24
CA THR A 39 6.88 -5.60 -1.08
C THR A 39 6.00 -4.92 -2.10
N SER A 40 6.59 -4.11 -2.96
CA SER A 40 5.89 -3.49 -4.09
C SER A 40 6.71 -3.60 -5.37
N VAL A 41 6.02 -3.77 -6.50
CA VAL A 41 6.60 -3.80 -7.84
C VAL A 41 5.83 -2.83 -8.73
N LEU A 42 6.58 -1.97 -9.43
CA LEU A 42 6.10 -1.06 -10.45
C LEU A 42 6.72 -1.43 -11.80
N ASP A 43 5.90 -1.78 -12.78
CA ASP A 43 6.33 -1.93 -14.17
C ASP A 43 6.28 -0.57 -14.87
N THR A 44 7.45 -0.04 -15.22
CA THR A 44 7.56 1.29 -15.82
C THR A 44 7.18 1.33 -17.30
N LYS A 45 6.99 0.18 -17.92
CA LYS A 45 6.50 0.09 -19.31
C LYS A 45 4.98 0.26 -19.39
N THR A 46 4.27 -0.31 -18.42
CA THR A 46 2.80 -0.40 -18.45
C THR A 46 2.10 0.43 -17.39
N GLY A 47 2.80 0.77 -16.30
CA GLY A 47 2.20 1.37 -15.10
C GLY A 47 1.56 0.34 -14.17
N ASP A 48 1.76 -0.96 -14.43
CA ASP A 48 1.26 -2.01 -13.54
C ASP A 48 1.91 -1.92 -12.17
N LEU A 49 1.09 -2.06 -11.16
CA LEU A 49 1.47 -1.85 -9.76
C LEU A 49 0.97 -3.00 -8.89
N GLN A 50 1.86 -3.58 -8.12
CA GLN A 50 1.53 -4.66 -7.19
C GLN A 50 2.09 -4.38 -5.81
N PHE A 51 1.31 -4.75 -4.78
CA PHE A 51 1.73 -4.74 -3.39
C PHE A 51 1.43 -6.08 -2.73
N SER A 52 2.27 -6.47 -1.79
CA SER A 52 2.03 -7.57 -0.88
C SER A 52 2.66 -7.27 0.46
N LEU A 53 1.92 -7.51 1.54
CA LEU A 53 2.44 -7.34 2.90
C LEU A 53 1.91 -8.44 3.84
N PRO A 54 2.72 -8.88 4.80
CA PRO A 54 2.26 -9.79 5.84
C PRO A 54 1.40 -9.03 6.85
N ILE A 55 0.23 -9.57 7.21
CA ILE A 55 -0.64 -8.98 8.24
C ILE A 55 0.08 -8.95 9.60
N ARG A 56 0.80 -9.99 9.97
CA ARG A 56 1.63 -10.05 11.18
C ARG A 56 2.83 -9.09 11.19
N GLY A 57 3.07 -8.38 10.09
CA GLY A 57 4.09 -7.32 9.99
C GLY A 57 3.70 -6.00 10.63
N PHE A 58 2.41 -5.79 10.91
CA PHE A 58 1.96 -4.59 11.62
C PHE A 58 2.42 -4.57 13.08
N ARG A 59 2.93 -3.42 13.52
CA ARG A 59 3.39 -3.16 14.87
C ARG A 59 2.58 -2.05 15.51
N PHE A 60 2.14 -2.30 16.73
CA PHE A 60 1.33 -1.41 17.54
C PHE A 60 2.10 -0.91 18.76
N LYS A 61 1.71 0.23 19.29
CA LYS A 61 2.27 0.73 20.56
C LYS A 61 1.90 -0.15 21.76
N LYS A 62 0.72 -0.80 21.70
CA LYS A 62 0.22 -1.69 22.74
C LYS A 62 0.16 -3.12 22.22
N SER A 63 0.87 -4.05 22.85
CA SER A 63 0.93 -5.45 22.44
C SER A 63 -0.43 -6.15 22.42
N LEU A 64 -1.32 -5.80 23.36
CA LEU A 64 -2.68 -6.38 23.41
C LEU A 64 -3.50 -5.95 22.17
N MET A 65 -3.32 -4.74 21.66
CA MET A 65 -3.98 -4.33 20.40
C MET A 65 -3.43 -5.09 19.19
N GLU A 66 -2.12 -5.35 19.16
CA GLU A 66 -1.49 -6.16 18.11
C GLU A 66 -2.02 -7.59 18.13
N GLU A 67 -2.18 -8.19 19.31
CA GLU A 67 -2.78 -9.51 19.49
C GLU A 67 -4.22 -9.55 18.97
N HIS A 68 -5.10 -8.64 19.44
CA HIS A 68 -6.48 -8.57 18.98
C HIS A 68 -6.59 -8.31 17.48
N PHE A 69 -5.73 -7.47 16.91
CA PHE A 69 -5.68 -7.23 15.47
C PHE A 69 -5.40 -8.52 14.70
N ASN A 70 -4.41 -9.30 15.13
CA ASN A 70 -4.03 -10.53 14.46
C ASN A 70 -5.05 -11.67 14.66
N GLU A 71 -5.63 -11.80 15.85
CA GLU A 71 -6.48 -12.94 16.18
C GLU A 71 -7.96 -12.70 15.87
N ASN A 72 -8.47 -11.49 16.17
CA ASN A 72 -9.90 -11.24 16.16
C ASN A 72 -10.37 -10.42 14.96
N TYR A 73 -9.52 -9.52 14.42
CA TYR A 73 -9.93 -8.63 13.34
C TYR A 73 -9.46 -9.11 11.98
N LEU A 74 -8.18 -9.33 11.80
CA LEU A 74 -7.62 -9.74 10.50
C LEU A 74 -7.43 -11.27 10.38
N GLU A 75 -7.58 -12.02 11.48
CA GLU A 75 -7.40 -13.46 11.50
C GLU A 75 -6.13 -13.89 10.73
N SER A 76 -4.97 -13.33 11.13
CA SER A 76 -3.73 -13.39 10.34
C SER A 76 -3.17 -14.80 10.15
N ASP A 77 -3.60 -15.79 10.95
CA ASP A 77 -3.28 -17.20 10.73
C ASP A 77 -4.03 -17.78 9.53
N LYS A 78 -5.25 -17.33 9.30
CA LYS A 78 -6.11 -17.75 8.20
C LYS A 78 -5.90 -16.91 6.94
N PHE A 79 -5.68 -15.62 7.13
CA PHE A 79 -5.46 -14.64 6.05
C PHE A 79 -4.12 -13.90 6.26
N PRO A 80 -2.98 -14.55 5.97
CA PRO A 80 -1.67 -14.05 6.39
C PRO A 80 -1.18 -12.81 5.64
N LYS A 81 -1.79 -12.47 4.50
CA LYS A 81 -1.34 -11.36 3.64
C LYS A 81 -2.49 -10.47 3.21
N ALA A 82 -2.18 -9.16 3.02
CA ALA A 82 -2.95 -8.27 2.17
C ALA A 82 -2.20 -8.08 0.85
N GLN A 83 -2.93 -7.94 -0.26
CA GLN A 83 -2.40 -7.81 -1.60
C GLN A 83 -3.17 -6.79 -2.41
N PHE A 84 -2.46 -6.07 -3.27
CA PHE A 84 -3.05 -5.19 -4.27
C PHE A 84 -2.47 -5.52 -5.63
N LYS A 85 -3.33 -5.52 -6.66
CA LYS A 85 -2.94 -5.59 -8.07
C LYS A 85 -3.75 -4.56 -8.85
N GLY A 86 -3.07 -3.70 -9.57
CA GLY A 86 -3.73 -2.66 -10.35
C GLY A 86 -2.80 -1.98 -11.31
N VAL A 87 -3.25 -0.87 -11.84
CA VAL A 87 -2.53 -0.07 -12.84
C VAL A 87 -2.69 1.43 -12.53
N ILE A 88 -1.65 2.18 -12.81
CA ILE A 88 -1.71 3.64 -12.83
C ILE A 88 -2.38 4.05 -14.14
N THR A 89 -3.62 4.54 -14.05
CA THR A 89 -4.48 4.79 -15.23
C THR A 89 -4.04 5.98 -16.07
N ASN A 90 -3.31 6.93 -15.48
CA ASN A 90 -2.75 8.08 -16.17
C ASN A 90 -1.23 7.97 -16.39
N TRP A 91 -0.73 6.74 -16.58
CA TRP A 91 0.69 6.42 -16.72
C TRP A 91 1.39 7.20 -17.83
N THR A 92 0.74 7.38 -18.98
CA THR A 92 1.32 8.09 -20.14
C THR A 92 1.71 9.55 -19.87
N GLY A 93 1.18 10.15 -18.79
CA GLY A 93 1.54 11.50 -18.36
C GLY A 93 2.74 11.58 -17.41
N ILE A 94 3.37 10.46 -17.08
CA ILE A 94 4.47 10.38 -16.10
C ILE A 94 5.81 10.38 -16.83
N ASN A 95 6.67 11.37 -16.52
CA ASN A 95 8.04 11.41 -17.05
C ASN A 95 9.05 11.01 -15.97
N LEU A 96 9.49 9.76 -16.01
CA LEU A 96 10.46 9.22 -15.04
C LEU A 96 11.88 9.82 -15.17
N GLN A 97 12.17 10.55 -16.24
CA GLN A 97 13.46 11.19 -16.48
C GLN A 97 13.54 12.62 -15.90
N ALA A 98 12.42 13.18 -15.47
CA ALA A 98 12.35 14.53 -14.93
C ALA A 98 11.98 14.50 -13.45
N ASP A 99 12.78 15.16 -12.62
CA ASP A 99 12.46 15.35 -11.22
C ASP A 99 11.14 16.10 -11.06
N GLY A 100 10.31 15.66 -10.13
CA GLY A 100 9.01 16.28 -9.89
C GLY A 100 8.05 15.41 -9.09
N LYS A 101 6.87 15.98 -8.85
CA LYS A 101 5.74 15.29 -8.22
C LYS A 101 4.66 15.06 -9.28
N TYR A 102 4.35 13.82 -9.53
CA TYR A 102 3.38 13.39 -10.53
C TYR A 102 2.14 12.81 -9.83
N PRO A 103 1.00 13.52 -9.85
CA PRO A 103 -0.25 12.96 -9.36
C PRO A 103 -0.65 11.73 -10.17
N VAL A 104 -1.00 10.65 -9.50
CA VAL A 104 -1.41 9.40 -10.11
C VAL A 104 -2.80 8.97 -9.68
N LYS A 105 -3.49 8.30 -10.60
CA LYS A 105 -4.75 7.60 -10.34
C LYS A 105 -4.49 6.12 -10.53
N VAL A 106 -4.81 5.34 -9.52
CA VAL A 106 -4.59 3.90 -9.49
C VAL A 106 -5.94 3.20 -9.43
N SER A 107 -6.15 2.24 -10.32
CA SER A 107 -7.34 1.37 -10.30
C SER A 107 -6.90 -0.07 -10.17
N GLY A 108 -7.56 -0.85 -9.33
CA GLY A 108 -7.19 -2.24 -9.14
C GLY A 108 -7.98 -2.94 -8.06
N GLN A 109 -7.49 -4.11 -7.67
CA GLN A 109 -8.11 -5.00 -6.70
C GLN A 109 -7.30 -5.05 -5.41
N LEU A 110 -7.94 -4.73 -4.30
CA LEU A 110 -7.38 -4.86 -2.96
C LEU A 110 -7.99 -6.08 -2.27
N SER A 111 -7.13 -7.02 -1.89
CA SER A 111 -7.51 -8.26 -1.22
C SER A 111 -6.95 -8.30 0.19
N MET A 112 -7.81 -8.48 1.18
CA MET A 112 -7.46 -8.74 2.57
C MET A 112 -8.60 -9.45 3.28
N HIS A 113 -8.31 -10.17 4.35
CA HIS A 113 -9.29 -10.90 5.14
C HIS A 113 -10.21 -11.82 4.27
N GLY A 114 -9.62 -12.42 3.21
CA GLY A 114 -10.34 -13.31 2.28
C GLY A 114 -11.34 -12.61 1.36
N LYS A 115 -11.37 -11.28 1.31
CA LYS A 115 -12.25 -10.49 0.45
C LYS A 115 -11.43 -9.65 -0.51
N THR A 116 -11.98 -9.46 -1.72
CA THR A 116 -11.38 -8.63 -2.77
C THR A 116 -12.36 -7.56 -3.18
N GLN A 117 -11.91 -6.32 -3.23
CA GLN A 117 -12.69 -5.16 -3.64
C GLN A 117 -11.99 -4.42 -4.77
N GLU A 118 -12.76 -3.93 -5.74
CA GLU A 118 -12.29 -2.95 -6.72
C GLU A 118 -12.11 -1.60 -6.02
N VAL A 119 -10.94 -0.99 -6.19
CA VAL A 119 -10.62 0.29 -5.57
C VAL A 119 -10.04 1.26 -6.58
N GLN A 120 -10.35 2.55 -6.38
CA GLN A 120 -9.72 3.66 -7.09
C GLN A 120 -9.03 4.55 -6.05
N ILE A 121 -7.73 4.71 -6.21
CA ILE A 121 -6.87 5.37 -5.23
C ILE A 121 -6.12 6.49 -5.93
N SER A 122 -6.06 7.67 -5.31
CA SER A 122 -5.19 8.75 -5.73
C SER A 122 -3.88 8.69 -4.97
N GLY A 123 -2.79 9.02 -5.65
CA GLY A 123 -1.46 9.06 -5.06
C GLY A 123 -0.54 10.03 -5.77
N THR A 124 0.73 9.96 -5.44
CA THR A 124 1.79 10.76 -6.05
C THR A 124 3.01 9.88 -6.27
N LEU A 125 3.61 9.99 -7.44
CA LEU A 125 4.98 9.55 -7.66
C LEU A 125 5.91 10.75 -7.52
N LEU A 126 6.84 10.67 -6.59
CA LEU A 126 7.94 11.62 -6.46
C LEU A 126 9.14 11.05 -7.20
N ILE A 127 9.61 11.77 -8.21
CA ILE A 127 10.85 11.46 -8.92
C ILE A 127 11.90 12.45 -8.44
N ALA A 128 13.00 11.94 -7.92
CA ALA A 128 14.11 12.75 -7.43
C ALA A 128 15.44 12.02 -7.65
N ALA A 129 16.33 12.63 -8.43
CA ALA A 129 17.66 12.06 -8.75
C ALA A 129 17.57 10.61 -9.25
N GLY A 130 16.61 10.31 -10.13
CA GLY A 130 16.38 8.99 -10.71
C GLY A 130 15.74 7.97 -9.77
N LYS A 131 15.37 8.35 -8.55
CA LYS A 131 14.65 7.51 -7.59
C LYS A 131 13.15 7.76 -7.68
N ILE A 132 12.37 6.69 -7.54
CA ILE A 132 10.90 6.73 -7.58
C ILE A 132 10.39 6.46 -6.18
N THR A 133 9.58 7.37 -5.63
CA THR A 133 8.85 7.14 -4.37
C THR A 133 7.35 7.24 -4.62
N GLY A 134 6.63 6.17 -4.32
CA GLY A 134 5.17 6.14 -4.37
C GLY A 134 4.57 6.52 -3.03
N GLN A 135 3.64 7.48 -3.02
CA GLN A 135 2.94 7.94 -1.83
C GLN A 135 1.44 7.98 -2.06
N SER A 136 0.66 7.57 -1.07
CA SER A 136 -0.79 7.66 -1.11
C SER A 136 -1.39 7.73 0.29
N THR A 137 -2.55 8.36 0.39
CA THR A 137 -3.43 8.29 1.56
C THR A 137 -4.84 8.03 1.05
N PHE A 138 -5.46 6.97 1.54
CA PHE A 138 -6.82 6.58 1.15
C PHE A 138 -7.52 5.90 2.32
N THR A 139 -8.79 5.58 2.17
CA THR A 139 -9.58 4.94 3.22
C THR A 139 -10.16 3.62 2.76
N VAL A 140 -10.33 2.70 3.70
CA VAL A 140 -11.05 1.44 3.53
C VAL A 140 -12.16 1.32 4.57
N LYS A 141 -13.29 0.72 4.21
CA LYS A 141 -14.36 0.40 5.15
C LYS A 141 -14.18 -1.03 5.64
N LEU A 142 -14.22 -1.24 6.94
CA LEU A 142 -14.07 -2.59 7.53
C LEU A 142 -15.13 -3.56 7.03
N ALA A 143 -16.37 -3.08 6.85
CA ALA A 143 -17.49 -3.88 6.35
C ALA A 143 -17.26 -4.45 4.95
N ASP A 144 -16.56 -3.74 4.06
CA ASP A 144 -16.28 -4.19 2.69
C ASP A 144 -15.39 -5.45 2.68
N TYR A 145 -14.63 -5.67 3.75
CA TYR A 145 -13.75 -6.83 3.93
C TYR A 145 -14.26 -7.80 5.00
N GLN A 146 -15.53 -7.63 5.43
CA GLN A 146 -16.17 -8.44 6.46
C GLN A 146 -15.36 -8.51 7.78
N ILE A 147 -14.71 -7.41 8.13
CA ILE A 147 -14.02 -7.26 9.41
C ILE A 147 -15.02 -6.72 10.42
N GLU A 148 -15.39 -7.56 11.38
CA GLU A 148 -16.39 -7.22 12.39
C GLU A 148 -15.76 -6.57 13.62
N VAL A 149 -16.39 -5.50 14.10
CA VAL A 149 -16.01 -4.83 15.35
C VAL A 149 -16.99 -5.23 16.44
N PRO A 150 -16.54 -5.86 17.56
CA PRO A 150 -17.43 -6.22 18.66
C PRO A 150 -18.18 -5.01 19.23
N ARG A 151 -19.44 -5.19 19.60
CA ARG A 151 -20.30 -4.10 20.10
C ARG A 151 -19.70 -3.34 21.29
N LEU A 152 -18.97 -4.04 22.16
CA LEU A 152 -18.35 -3.44 23.36
C LEU A 152 -17.28 -2.39 23.03
N VAL A 153 -16.63 -2.49 21.88
CA VAL A 153 -15.55 -1.59 21.44
C VAL A 153 -15.90 -0.79 20.18
N LYS A 154 -17.16 -0.83 19.78
CA LYS A 154 -17.61 -0.18 18.53
C LYS A 154 -17.30 1.32 18.49
N ASN A 155 -17.36 1.99 19.63
CA ASN A 155 -17.07 3.43 19.70
C ASN A 155 -15.57 3.76 19.77
N ASN A 156 -14.72 2.74 19.94
CA ASN A 156 -13.26 2.88 20.02
C ASN A 156 -12.58 2.66 18.66
N ILE A 157 -13.27 2.00 17.72
CA ILE A 157 -12.72 1.65 16.41
C ILE A 157 -13.55 2.30 15.32
N SER A 158 -12.92 3.04 14.44
CA SER A 158 -13.58 3.64 13.28
C SER A 158 -14.04 2.57 12.29
N GLU A 159 -15.23 2.72 11.74
CA GLU A 159 -15.72 1.88 10.63
C GLU A 159 -14.94 2.12 9.34
N THR A 160 -14.30 3.28 9.22
CA THR A 160 -13.45 3.67 8.09
C THR A 160 -12.03 3.90 8.58
N ILE A 161 -11.09 3.18 8.00
CA ILE A 161 -9.68 3.19 8.35
C ILE A 161 -8.90 3.98 7.31
N GLU A 162 -8.08 4.94 7.75
CA GLU A 162 -7.14 5.64 6.87
C GLU A 162 -5.88 4.82 6.70
N ILE A 163 -5.47 4.64 5.45
CA ILE A 163 -4.24 3.94 5.05
C ILE A 163 -3.27 4.95 4.46
N ARG A 164 -2.02 4.93 4.91
CA ARG A 164 -0.92 5.73 4.35
C ARG A 164 0.14 4.82 3.80
N VAL A 165 0.59 5.11 2.59
CA VAL A 165 1.61 4.35 1.86
C VAL A 165 2.79 5.26 1.55
N ASN A 166 4.00 4.74 1.76
CA ASN A 166 5.24 5.39 1.34
C ASN A 166 6.26 4.31 0.92
N CYS A 167 6.51 4.18 -0.37
CA CYS A 167 7.38 3.14 -0.92
C CYS A 167 8.46 3.77 -1.81
N LEU A 168 9.70 3.70 -1.37
CA LEU A 168 10.87 4.00 -2.18
C LEU A 168 11.22 2.74 -3.01
N TYR A 169 11.15 2.87 -4.33
CA TYR A 169 11.59 1.83 -5.27
C TYR A 169 13.09 1.95 -5.49
N ASP A 170 13.85 1.26 -4.68
CA ASP A 170 15.30 1.33 -4.57
C ASP A 170 16.05 0.27 -5.38
N HIS A 171 15.32 -0.65 -5.98
CA HIS A 171 15.86 -1.72 -6.81
C HIS A 171 15.19 -1.75 -8.19
N SER A 172 15.92 -2.23 -9.19
CA SER A 172 15.43 -2.45 -10.56
C SER A 172 15.75 -3.86 -11.05
N LEU A 173 14.87 -4.39 -11.91
CA LEU A 173 15.00 -5.69 -12.60
C LEU A 173 15.25 -5.49 -14.08
#